data_63986e24ae60027e7ecec36293e3da98
#
_entry.id   63986e24ae60027e7ecec36293e3da98
#
_cell.length_a   1.000
_cell.length_b   1.000
_cell.length_c   1.000
_cell.angle_alpha   90.00
_cell.angle_beta   90.00
_cell.angle_gamma   90.00
#
_symmetry.space_group_name_H-M   'P 1'
#
loop_
_entity.id
_entity.type
_entity.pdbx_description
1 polymer ?
#
loop_
_entity_poly.entity_id
_entity_poly.type
_entity_poly.pdbx_seq_one_letter_code
_entity_poly.pdbx_strand_id
1 'polypeptide(L)'
;SFRSTIISNLMPEPIFRKDYRPSSHLILTTELDFNLGDRETIVSSRIVFYKNPVVTNSVNELFLNGESLELISIKVDGLDVSYELKEDGLFLLNPPDDFVLEVKVRIHPESKTDLNGLYQSSGNFCTQCEAMGFRQITYYLDRPDVLSVFTTKINANREHYPVLLSNGNLIEETNN
;
A
#
# COMPACT_ATOMS: atom_id res chain seq x y z
N SER A 1 19.78 -3.42 -3.12
CA SER A 1 18.46 -3.30 -2.49
C SER A 1 18.52 -2.29 -1.34
N PHE A 2 17.43 -1.55 -1.18
CA PHE A 2 17.30 -0.56 -0.11
C PHE A 2 16.15 -0.98 0.82
N ARG A 3 16.34 -0.84 2.13
CA ARG A 3 15.27 -0.98 3.11
C ARG A 3 15.11 0.34 3.87
N SER A 4 13.89 0.83 3.97
CA SER A 4 13.56 1.95 4.85
C SER A 4 12.37 1.61 5.74
N THR A 5 12.41 2.02 6.99
CA THR A 5 11.25 1.97 7.88
C THR A 5 10.65 3.36 7.97
N ILE A 6 9.40 3.49 7.59
CA ILE A 6 8.66 4.74 7.63
C ILE A 6 7.67 4.64 8.78
N ILE A 7 7.78 5.54 9.74
CA ILE A 7 6.73 5.78 10.72
C ILE A 7 5.99 7.02 10.21
N SER A 8 4.84 6.81 9.55
CA SER A 8 4.02 7.94 9.13
C SER A 8 3.10 8.35 10.27
N ASN A 9 3.41 9.44 10.92
CA ASN A 9 2.46 10.17 11.76
C ASN A 9 1.64 11.09 10.85
N LEU A 10 0.65 10.54 10.17
CA LEU A 10 -0.33 11.35 9.48
C LEU A 10 -1.22 12.00 10.53
N MET A 11 -1.16 13.32 10.64
CA MET A 11 -2.14 14.08 11.41
C MET A 11 -3.50 13.89 10.75
N PRO A 12 -4.52 13.45 11.49
CA PRO A 12 -5.85 13.25 10.90
C PRO A 12 -6.43 14.59 10.46
N GLU A 13 -6.86 14.69 9.20
CA GLU A 13 -7.72 15.79 8.77
C GLU A 13 -9.06 15.76 9.56
N PRO A 14 -9.65 16.92 9.85
CA PRO A 14 -10.93 16.95 10.58
C PRO A 14 -12.03 16.34 9.73
N ILE A 15 -12.46 15.14 10.11
CA ILE A 15 -13.60 14.44 9.51
C ILE A 15 -14.88 15.01 10.13
N PHE A 16 -15.82 15.47 9.29
CA PHE A 16 -17.12 15.93 9.75
C PHE A 16 -17.87 14.81 10.49
N ARG A 17 -18.24 15.04 11.75
CA ARG A 17 -18.78 14.03 12.67
C ARG A 17 -20.05 13.28 12.20
N LYS A 18 -20.77 13.77 11.19
CA LYS A 18 -22.04 13.19 10.74
C LYS A 18 -21.90 11.91 9.93
N ASP A 19 -20.78 11.69 9.24
CA ASP A 19 -20.58 10.55 8.34
C ASP A 19 -19.40 9.64 8.76
N TYR A 20 -18.82 9.89 9.94
CA TYR A 20 -17.72 9.08 10.44
C TYR A 20 -18.20 7.70 10.87
N ARG A 21 -17.74 6.68 10.16
CA ARG A 21 -17.85 5.28 10.58
C ARG A 21 -16.44 4.75 10.82
N PRO A 22 -16.17 4.20 12.01
CA PRO A 22 -14.88 3.60 12.27
C PRO A 22 -14.63 2.44 11.30
N SER A 23 -13.39 2.27 10.84
CA SER A 23 -13.02 1.12 10.02
C SER A 23 -13.24 -0.17 10.80
N SER A 24 -13.75 -1.20 10.12
CA SER A 24 -13.94 -2.53 10.71
C SER A 24 -12.63 -3.20 11.10
N HIS A 25 -11.56 -2.90 10.38
CA HIS A 25 -10.21 -3.39 10.62
C HIS A 25 -9.23 -2.23 10.73
N LEU A 26 -8.13 -2.50 11.42
CA LEU A 26 -6.98 -1.60 11.54
C LEU A 26 -5.74 -2.34 11.04
N ILE A 27 -4.67 -1.60 10.80
CA ILE A 27 -3.41 -2.15 10.28
C ILE A 27 -2.34 -2.05 11.37
N LEU A 28 -1.65 -3.15 11.60
CA LEU A 28 -0.50 -3.19 12.50
C LEU A 28 0.79 -2.83 11.75
N THR A 29 1.08 -3.56 10.68
CA THR A 29 2.29 -3.39 9.86
C THR A 29 1.99 -3.49 8.39
N THR A 30 2.77 -2.76 7.59
CA THR A 30 2.75 -2.81 6.13
C THR A 30 4.17 -2.97 5.62
N GLU A 31 4.43 -4.07 4.92
CA GLU A 31 5.69 -4.33 4.23
C GLU A 31 5.48 -4.18 2.74
N LEU A 32 6.29 -3.35 2.09
CA LEU A 32 6.26 -3.12 0.66
C LEU A 32 7.58 -3.57 0.03
N ASP A 33 7.49 -4.31 -1.04
CA ASP A 33 8.61 -4.71 -1.88
C ASP A 33 8.37 -4.21 -3.30
N PHE A 34 9.21 -3.27 -3.73
CA PHE A 34 9.19 -2.71 -5.08
C PHE A 34 10.25 -3.37 -5.93
N ASN A 35 9.85 -3.95 -7.03
CA ASN A 35 10.75 -4.45 -8.06
C ASN A 35 10.64 -3.53 -9.29
N LEU A 36 11.55 -2.55 -9.36
CA LEU A 36 11.54 -1.51 -10.37
C LEU A 36 12.07 -2.03 -11.70
N GLY A 37 11.23 -1.97 -12.73
CA GLY A 37 11.58 -2.26 -14.11
C GLY A 37 11.55 -1.00 -14.98
N ASP A 38 12.01 -1.12 -16.24
CA ASP A 38 12.11 0.02 -17.15
C ASP A 38 10.75 0.59 -17.58
N ARG A 39 9.72 -0.26 -17.68
CA ARG A 39 8.36 0.11 -18.11
C ARG A 39 7.28 -0.20 -17.11
N GLU A 40 7.58 -1.10 -16.19
CA GLU A 40 6.62 -1.55 -15.19
C GLU A 40 7.32 -1.78 -13.85
N THR A 41 6.57 -1.66 -12.80
CA THR A 41 7.02 -1.98 -11.44
C THR A 41 6.07 -2.99 -10.83
N ILE A 42 6.63 -4.06 -10.27
CA ILE A 42 5.87 -5.02 -9.47
C ILE A 42 5.97 -4.60 -8.00
N VAL A 43 4.82 -4.41 -7.39
CA VAL A 43 4.72 -4.10 -5.96
C VAL A 43 4.12 -5.31 -5.25
N SER A 44 4.87 -5.87 -4.33
CA SER A 44 4.38 -6.89 -3.41
C SER A 44 4.16 -6.26 -2.05
N SER A 45 2.95 -6.39 -1.51
CA SER A 45 2.61 -5.88 -0.19
C SER A 45 2.23 -7.02 0.75
N ARG A 46 2.62 -6.88 2.01
CA ARG A 46 2.23 -7.76 3.11
C ARG A 46 1.73 -6.89 4.24
N ILE A 47 0.43 -6.98 4.51
CA ILE A 47 -0.27 -6.09 5.45
C ILE A 47 -0.88 -6.94 6.55
N VAL A 48 -0.55 -6.64 7.80
CA VAL A 48 -1.13 -7.30 8.96
C VAL A 48 -2.33 -6.51 9.44
N PHE A 49 -3.51 -7.10 9.30
CA PHE A 49 -4.79 -6.55 9.74
C PHE A 49 -5.23 -7.15 11.06
N TYR A 50 -5.92 -6.36 11.85
CA TYR A 50 -6.64 -6.81 13.03
C TYR A 50 -7.98 -6.11 13.14
N LYS A 51 -8.95 -6.78 13.76
CA LYS A 51 -10.28 -6.22 13.95
C LYS A 51 -10.24 -5.01 14.87
N ASN A 52 -10.91 -3.95 14.44
CA ASN A 52 -11.09 -2.76 15.28
C ASN A 52 -11.95 -3.10 16.50
N PRO A 53 -11.41 -2.99 17.74
CA PRO A 53 -12.12 -3.40 18.94
C PRO A 53 -13.39 -2.59 19.24
N VAL A 54 -13.53 -1.40 18.66
CA VAL A 54 -14.74 -0.58 18.81
C VAL A 54 -15.88 -1.01 17.88
N VAL A 55 -15.60 -1.88 16.91
CA VAL A 55 -16.59 -2.41 15.96
C VAL A 55 -17.03 -3.79 16.43
N THR A 56 -18.28 -3.89 16.91
CA THR A 56 -18.83 -5.13 17.50
C THR A 56 -19.59 -5.99 16.51
N ASN A 57 -19.97 -5.44 15.36
CA ASN A 57 -20.72 -6.17 14.34
C ASN A 57 -19.83 -7.12 13.54
N SER A 58 -20.44 -8.18 12.99
CA SER A 58 -19.77 -9.04 12.04
C SER A 58 -19.44 -8.28 10.74
N VAL A 59 -18.27 -8.58 10.16
CA VAL A 59 -17.80 -7.93 8.95
C VAL A 59 -17.91 -8.92 7.80
N ASN A 60 -18.76 -8.62 6.83
CA ASN A 60 -18.97 -9.47 5.66
C ASN A 60 -18.05 -9.09 4.50
N GLU A 61 -17.55 -7.84 4.50
CA GLU A 61 -16.69 -7.33 3.45
C GLU A 61 -15.77 -6.23 3.99
N LEU A 62 -14.58 -6.12 3.44
CA LEU A 62 -13.62 -5.05 3.72
C LEU A 62 -13.21 -4.40 2.39
N PHE A 63 -13.45 -3.10 2.27
CA PHE A 63 -13.05 -2.34 1.10
C PHE A 63 -11.61 -1.85 1.22
N LEU A 64 -10.82 -2.10 0.18
CA LEU A 64 -9.45 -1.61 0.03
C LEU A 64 -9.39 -0.69 -1.18
N ASN A 65 -8.92 0.52 -0.99
CA ASN A 65 -8.74 1.48 -2.08
C ASN A 65 -7.63 1.05 -3.03
N GLY A 66 -7.85 1.24 -4.32
CA GLY A 66 -6.85 0.97 -5.35
C GLY A 66 -7.21 1.68 -6.64
N GLU A 67 -6.25 2.37 -7.23
CA GLU A 67 -6.42 3.12 -8.48
C GLU A 67 -5.28 2.81 -9.44
N SER A 68 -5.63 2.51 -10.69
CA SER A 68 -4.67 2.23 -11.76
C SER A 68 -3.71 1.07 -11.44
N LEU A 69 -4.22 0.05 -10.75
CA LEU A 69 -3.48 -1.14 -10.36
C LEU A 69 -3.92 -2.33 -11.22
N GLU A 70 -2.96 -3.12 -11.67
CA GLU A 70 -3.20 -4.43 -12.26
C GLU A 70 -2.93 -5.51 -11.21
N LEU A 71 -3.99 -6.18 -10.74
CA LEU A 71 -3.88 -7.22 -9.73
C LEU A 71 -3.25 -8.48 -10.34
N ILE A 72 -2.12 -8.93 -9.80
CA ILE A 72 -1.45 -10.17 -10.19
C ILE A 72 -1.88 -11.31 -9.27
N SER A 73 -1.85 -11.10 -7.95
CA SER A 73 -2.26 -12.11 -6.97
C SER A 73 -2.74 -11.47 -5.67
N ILE A 74 -3.63 -12.17 -4.97
CA ILE A 74 -4.12 -11.80 -3.65
C ILE A 74 -4.30 -13.05 -2.80
N LYS A 75 -3.80 -13.01 -1.55
CA LYS A 75 -3.92 -14.09 -0.59
C LYS A 75 -4.20 -13.55 0.80
N VAL A 76 -5.00 -14.27 1.55
CA VAL A 76 -5.26 -14.05 2.98
C VAL A 76 -4.73 -15.23 3.75
N ASP A 77 -3.81 -14.99 4.69
CA ASP A 77 -3.11 -16.03 5.47
C ASP A 77 -2.47 -17.13 4.58
N GLY A 78 -1.96 -16.74 3.42
CA GLY A 78 -1.35 -17.62 2.45
C GLY A 78 -2.33 -18.44 1.59
N LEU A 79 -3.63 -18.24 1.75
CA LEU A 79 -4.69 -18.95 1.02
C LEU A 79 -5.38 -18.02 0.02
N ASP A 80 -5.94 -18.61 -1.03
CA ASP A 80 -6.79 -17.88 -1.96
C ASP A 80 -8.04 -17.37 -1.24
N VAL A 81 -8.46 -16.16 -1.59
CA VAL A 81 -9.60 -15.45 -0.98
C VAL A 81 -10.60 -15.02 -2.04
N SER A 82 -11.88 -15.02 -1.68
CA SER A 82 -12.92 -14.43 -2.50
C SER A 82 -12.89 -12.91 -2.42
N TYR A 83 -12.90 -12.25 -3.55
CA TYR A 83 -12.87 -10.80 -3.67
C TYR A 83 -13.68 -10.31 -4.86
N GLU A 84 -14.01 -9.03 -4.83
CA GLU A 84 -14.70 -8.34 -5.91
C GLU A 84 -13.94 -7.07 -6.29
N LEU A 85 -13.50 -6.97 -7.55
CA LEU A 85 -12.84 -5.79 -8.08
C LEU A 85 -13.86 -4.71 -8.42
N LYS A 86 -13.54 -3.46 -8.05
CA LYS A 86 -14.25 -2.24 -8.42
C LYS A 86 -13.29 -1.26 -9.09
N GLU A 87 -13.84 -0.20 -9.68
CA GLU A 87 -13.06 0.84 -10.34
C GLU A 87 -12.09 1.55 -9.38
N ASP A 88 -12.52 1.77 -8.13
CA ASP A 88 -11.80 2.52 -7.10
C ASP A 88 -11.19 1.62 -6.00
N GLY A 89 -11.26 0.32 -6.17
CA GLY A 89 -10.69 -0.60 -5.19
C GLY A 89 -11.15 -2.04 -5.31
N LEU A 90 -11.13 -2.71 -4.18
CA LEU A 90 -11.42 -4.14 -4.07
C LEU A 90 -12.14 -4.42 -2.77
N PHE A 91 -13.18 -5.25 -2.81
CA PHE A 91 -13.81 -5.82 -1.63
C PHE A 91 -13.24 -7.21 -1.34
N LEU A 92 -12.69 -7.39 -0.14
CA LEU A 92 -12.44 -8.71 0.43
C LEU A 92 -13.74 -9.23 1.02
N LEU A 93 -14.14 -10.43 0.66
CA LEU A 93 -15.37 -11.04 1.14
C LEU A 93 -15.08 -11.92 2.35
N ASN A 94 -15.89 -11.73 3.41
CA ASN A 94 -15.79 -12.47 4.67
C ASN A 94 -14.37 -12.53 5.26
N PRO A 95 -13.68 -11.38 5.44
CA PRO A 95 -12.34 -11.36 6.01
C PRO A 95 -12.35 -11.88 7.44
N PRO A 96 -11.33 -12.63 7.89
CA PRO A 96 -11.14 -12.95 9.29
C PRO A 96 -10.98 -11.69 10.15
N ASP A 97 -11.11 -11.83 11.48
CA ASP A 97 -10.89 -10.74 12.41
C ASP A 97 -9.42 -10.26 12.36
N ASP A 98 -8.50 -11.20 12.41
CA ASP A 98 -7.06 -10.93 12.29
C ASP A 98 -6.51 -11.75 11.12
N PHE A 99 -5.80 -11.11 10.21
CA PHE A 99 -5.24 -11.78 9.04
C PHE A 99 -4.06 -11.03 8.44
N VAL A 100 -3.29 -11.75 7.64
CA VAL A 100 -2.23 -11.20 6.80
C VAL A 100 -2.69 -11.19 5.35
N LEU A 101 -2.74 -10.01 4.76
CA LEU A 101 -3.04 -9.82 3.35
C LEU A 101 -1.74 -9.74 2.55
N GLU A 102 -1.60 -10.58 1.55
CA GLU A 102 -0.52 -10.51 0.57
C GLU A 102 -1.09 -10.18 -0.80
N VAL A 103 -0.65 -9.05 -1.36
CA VAL A 103 -1.11 -8.56 -2.66
C VAL A 103 0.10 -8.29 -3.54
N LYS A 104 0.01 -8.72 -4.79
CA LYS A 104 0.98 -8.37 -5.83
C LYS A 104 0.26 -7.66 -6.95
N VAL A 105 0.74 -6.47 -7.30
CA VAL A 105 0.20 -5.64 -8.36
C VAL A 105 1.30 -5.18 -9.33
N ARG A 106 0.88 -4.87 -10.55
CA ARG A 106 1.71 -4.22 -11.55
C ARG A 106 1.26 -2.78 -11.71
N ILE A 107 2.22 -1.86 -11.70
CA ILE A 107 2.00 -0.45 -11.93
C ILE A 107 2.96 0.07 -13.00
N HIS A 108 2.60 1.20 -13.64
CA HIS A 108 3.38 1.85 -14.69
C HIS A 108 3.73 3.29 -14.28
N PRO A 109 4.77 3.49 -13.45
CA PRO A 109 5.11 4.83 -12.92
C PRO A 109 5.55 5.82 -14.00
N GLU A 110 6.15 5.33 -15.08
CA GLU A 110 6.61 6.16 -16.21
C GLU A 110 5.48 6.83 -16.99
N SER A 111 4.29 6.22 -17.00
CA SER A 111 3.11 6.74 -17.69
C SER A 111 2.28 7.70 -16.85
N LYS A 112 2.64 7.91 -15.58
CA LYS A 112 1.92 8.80 -14.68
C LYS A 112 2.21 10.27 -14.98
N THR A 113 1.16 11.04 -15.13
CA THR A 113 1.21 12.50 -15.29
C THR A 113 0.94 13.22 -13.99
N ASP A 114 0.31 12.59 -13.03
CA ASP A 114 0.12 13.07 -11.66
C ASP A 114 1.31 12.65 -10.77
N LEU A 115 1.66 13.47 -9.80
CA LEU A 115 2.79 13.25 -8.91
C LEU A 115 2.37 12.51 -7.62
N ASN A 116 1.46 11.55 -7.76
CA ASN A 116 0.96 10.73 -6.65
C ASN A 116 1.43 9.27 -6.76
N GLY A 117 1.62 8.63 -5.62
CA GLY A 117 2.09 7.26 -5.57
C GLY A 117 3.56 7.12 -5.96
N LEU A 118 3.88 6.11 -6.75
CA LEU A 118 5.22 5.94 -7.35
C LEU A 118 5.22 6.56 -8.75
N TYR A 119 6.16 7.46 -9.02
CA TYR A 119 6.34 8.09 -10.32
C TYR A 119 7.81 8.24 -10.68
N GLN A 120 8.07 8.44 -11.95
CA GLN A 120 9.41 8.68 -12.47
C GLN A 120 9.58 10.16 -12.83
N SER A 121 10.62 10.79 -12.32
CA SER A 121 10.99 12.17 -12.64
C SER A 121 12.47 12.27 -12.97
N SER A 122 12.77 12.78 -14.16
CA SER A 122 14.16 12.96 -14.64
C SER A 122 15.03 11.69 -14.53
N GLY A 123 14.44 10.52 -14.77
CA GLY A 123 15.11 9.23 -14.66
C GLY A 123 15.21 8.65 -13.25
N ASN A 124 14.67 9.33 -12.24
CA ASN A 124 14.63 8.83 -10.87
C ASN A 124 13.21 8.42 -10.48
N PHE A 125 13.09 7.36 -9.66
CA PHE A 125 11.84 6.99 -9.04
C PHE A 125 11.62 7.80 -7.76
N CYS A 126 10.40 8.31 -7.63
CA CYS A 126 9.96 9.07 -6.46
C CYS A 126 8.65 8.50 -5.94
N THR A 127 8.43 8.57 -4.62
CA THR A 127 7.15 8.20 -4.01
C THR A 127 6.53 9.40 -3.32
N GLN A 128 5.23 9.61 -3.56
CA GLN A 128 4.40 10.60 -2.90
C GLN A 128 3.13 9.91 -2.42
N CYS A 129 3.02 9.70 -1.11
CA CYS A 129 1.93 8.96 -0.48
C CYS A 129 1.01 9.84 0.38
N GLU A 130 1.24 11.14 0.42
CA GLU A 130 0.35 12.08 1.09
C GLU A 130 -0.98 12.21 0.35
N ALA A 131 -2.04 12.58 1.08
CA ALA A 131 -3.37 12.80 0.54
C ALA A 131 -3.90 11.64 -0.33
N MET A 132 -3.89 10.41 0.23
CA MET A 132 -4.46 9.21 -0.42
C MET A 132 -3.68 8.68 -1.63
N GLY A 133 -2.40 8.99 -1.75
CA GLY A 133 -1.54 8.47 -2.83
C GLY A 133 -1.21 6.98 -2.74
N PHE A 134 -1.42 6.37 -1.58
CA PHE A 134 -1.07 4.97 -1.34
C PHE A 134 -1.87 3.98 -2.20
N ARG A 135 -3.13 4.30 -2.50
CA ARG A 135 -4.02 3.52 -3.37
C ARG A 135 -3.54 3.38 -4.81
N GLN A 136 -2.58 4.21 -5.23
CA GLN A 136 -1.94 4.14 -6.54
C GLN A 136 -0.67 3.28 -6.55
N ILE A 137 -0.28 2.74 -5.40
CA ILE A 137 0.88 1.85 -5.22
C ILE A 137 0.42 0.41 -5.01
N THR A 138 -0.56 0.21 -4.15
CA THR A 138 -1.15 -1.09 -3.85
C THR A 138 -2.58 -0.94 -3.34
N TYR A 139 -3.34 -2.04 -3.30
CA TYR A 139 -4.62 -2.07 -2.59
C TYR A 139 -4.39 -1.88 -1.10
N TYR A 140 -5.04 -0.89 -0.52
CA TYR A 140 -4.76 -0.44 0.83
C TYR A 140 -5.99 0.12 1.52
N LEU A 141 -6.05 -0.01 2.84
CA LEU A 141 -7.03 0.69 3.67
C LEU A 141 -6.57 2.15 3.84
N ASP A 142 -6.75 2.92 2.78
CA ASP A 142 -6.19 4.27 2.62
C ASP A 142 -7.08 5.32 3.28
N ARG A 143 -7.04 5.32 4.61
CA ARG A 143 -7.82 6.20 5.47
C ARG A 143 -6.89 6.96 6.42
N PRO A 144 -7.15 8.26 6.68
CA PRO A 144 -6.31 9.05 7.57
C PRO A 144 -6.38 8.61 9.04
N ASP A 145 -7.43 7.88 9.43
CA ASP A 145 -7.62 7.34 10.78
C ASP A 145 -6.98 5.93 10.97
N VAL A 146 -6.38 5.37 9.94
CA VAL A 146 -5.68 4.08 10.00
C VAL A 146 -4.18 4.30 9.87
N LEU A 147 -3.47 4.05 10.95
CA LEU A 147 -2.02 4.18 11.02
C LEU A 147 -1.35 2.81 10.90
N SER A 148 -0.14 2.78 10.35
CA SER A 148 0.65 1.56 10.20
C SER A 148 2.13 1.85 10.36
N VAL A 149 2.88 0.85 10.79
CA VAL A 149 4.35 0.85 10.70
C VAL A 149 4.75 0.30 9.33
N PHE A 150 5.44 1.10 8.54
CA PHE A 150 5.85 0.75 7.19
C PHE A 150 7.29 0.28 7.11
N THR A 151 7.53 -0.79 6.36
CA THR A 151 8.86 -1.22 5.94
C THR A 151 8.85 -1.32 4.42
N THR A 152 9.79 -0.66 3.77
CA THR A 152 9.90 -0.64 2.31
C THR A 152 11.22 -1.22 1.86
N LYS A 153 11.15 -2.17 0.92
CA LYS A 153 12.30 -2.72 0.20
C LYS A 153 12.18 -2.34 -1.27
N ILE A 154 13.27 -1.82 -1.84
CA ILE A 154 13.32 -1.40 -3.24
C ILE A 154 14.44 -2.17 -3.93
N ASN A 155 14.09 -2.91 -4.98
CA ASN A 155 15.00 -3.61 -5.85
C ASN A 155 15.03 -2.88 -7.20
N ALA A 156 16.21 -2.41 -7.59
CA ALA A 156 16.41 -1.68 -8.84
C ALA A 156 17.80 -1.92 -9.40
N ASN A 157 17.95 -1.76 -10.74
CA ASN A 157 19.25 -1.75 -11.36
C ASN A 157 19.94 -0.40 -11.10
N ARG A 158 21.08 -0.42 -10.42
CA ARG A 158 21.83 0.79 -10.06
C ARG A 158 22.37 1.58 -11.25
N GLU A 159 22.66 0.92 -12.35
CA GLU A 159 23.17 1.58 -13.56
C GLU A 159 22.09 2.49 -14.18
N HIS A 160 20.83 2.09 -14.08
CA HIS A 160 19.70 2.85 -14.62
C HIS A 160 19.10 3.82 -13.59
N TYR A 161 19.18 3.50 -12.29
CA TYR A 161 18.53 4.27 -11.20
C TYR A 161 19.53 4.53 -10.07
N PRO A 162 20.48 5.48 -10.26
CA PRO A 162 21.52 5.75 -9.27
C PRO A 162 20.99 6.37 -7.98
N VAL A 163 19.82 7.01 -8.03
CA VAL A 163 19.17 7.67 -6.88
C VAL A 163 17.74 7.21 -6.77
N LEU A 164 17.38 6.67 -5.60
CA LEU A 164 16.01 6.31 -5.24
C LEU A 164 15.55 7.22 -4.11
N LEU A 165 14.41 7.92 -4.33
CA LEU A 165 13.83 8.85 -3.38
C LEU A 165 12.58 8.25 -2.76
N SER A 166 12.54 8.16 -1.43
CA SER A 166 11.39 7.70 -0.64
C SER A 166 11.29 8.53 0.63
N ASN A 167 10.07 8.80 1.10
CA ASN A 167 9.84 9.42 2.40
C ASN A 167 10.12 8.40 3.51
N GLY A 168 11.03 8.72 4.42
CA GLY A 168 11.35 7.89 5.59
C GLY A 168 12.84 7.78 5.88
N ASN A 169 13.17 7.09 6.96
CA ASN A 169 14.55 6.85 7.36
C ASN A 169 15.08 5.58 6.71
N LEU A 170 16.24 5.68 6.09
CA LEU A 170 16.95 4.52 5.58
C LEU A 170 17.46 3.68 6.76
N ILE A 171 17.04 2.40 6.82
CA ILE A 171 17.52 1.46 7.83
C ILE A 171 18.71 0.66 7.30
N GLU A 172 18.64 0.23 6.05
CA GLU A 172 19.67 -0.63 5.47
C GLU A 172 19.80 -0.36 3.96
N GLU A 173 21.03 -0.23 3.53
CA GLU A 173 21.42 -0.22 2.12
C GLU A 173 22.30 -1.44 1.84
N THR A 174 21.83 -2.38 1.02
CA THR A 174 22.60 -3.56 0.64
C THR A 174 23.04 -3.43 -0.82
N ASN A 175 24.33 -3.52 -1.05
CA ASN A 175 24.90 -3.55 -2.39
C ASN A 175 24.93 -5.00 -2.88
N ASN A 176 24.20 -5.32 -3.92
CA ASN A 176 24.36 -6.54 -4.69
C ASN A 176 25.07 -6.20 -6.02
#